data_dc720e1708c6b25ff44eb6d62774fa85
#
_entry.id   dc720e1708c6b25ff44eb6d62774fa85
#
_cell.length_a   1.000
_cell.length_b   1.000
_cell.length_c   1.000
_cell.angle_alpha   90.00
_cell.angle_beta   90.00
_cell.angle_gamma   90.00
#
_symmetry.space_group_name_H-M   'P 1'
#
loop_
_entity.id
_entity.type
_entity.pdbx_description
1 polymer ?
#
loop_
_entity_poly.entity_id
_entity_poly.type
_entity_poly.pdbx_seq_one_letter_code
_entity_poly.pdbx_strand_id
1 'polypeptide(L)'
;MQLCGRSYVNGEPICVTVAGERIARVEPAWPERDAAEWPWIAPGLFDLQINGHKGVWFCDPTLTAQQVLTVLEAHFAFGITRLCPTLITASFAALAAGVAAIRQACESAPWADKMVAGIHLEGPHLARRRPARSTPAESNPPRRLERIQPPARDLR
;
A
#
# COMPACT_ATOMS: atom_id res chain seq x y z
N MET A 1 -8.62 19.90 -13.87
CA MET A 1 -8.86 18.62 -14.58
C MET A 1 -10.29 18.17 -14.30
N GLN A 2 -10.99 17.69 -15.34
CA GLN A 2 -12.32 17.11 -15.16
C GLN A 2 -12.32 15.66 -15.65
N LEU A 3 -12.95 14.77 -14.88
CA LEU A 3 -13.12 13.36 -15.16
C LEU A 3 -14.61 13.06 -15.17
N CYS A 4 -15.12 12.46 -16.24
CA CYS A 4 -16.52 12.04 -16.32
C CYS A 4 -16.62 10.52 -16.43
N GLY A 5 -17.61 9.93 -15.77
CA GLY A 5 -17.81 8.50 -15.70
C GLY A 5 -19.06 8.14 -14.94
N ARG A 6 -19.23 6.85 -14.63
CA ARG A 6 -20.33 6.35 -13.80
C ARG A 6 -19.95 6.31 -12.34
N SER A 7 -20.76 6.85 -11.47
CA SER A 7 -20.62 6.72 -10.02
C SER A 7 -20.65 5.26 -9.60
N TYR A 8 -19.67 4.81 -8.83
CA TYR A 8 -19.66 3.45 -8.27
C TYR A 8 -20.78 3.18 -7.28
N VAL A 9 -21.42 4.24 -6.76
CA VAL A 9 -22.47 4.13 -5.74
C VAL A 9 -23.80 3.68 -6.35
N ASN A 10 -24.16 4.26 -7.51
CA ASN A 10 -25.48 4.08 -8.10
C ASN A 10 -25.48 3.90 -9.63
N GLY A 11 -24.31 3.96 -10.27
CA GLY A 11 -24.19 3.85 -11.72
C GLY A 11 -24.54 5.12 -12.50
N GLU A 12 -24.97 6.18 -11.83
CA GLU A 12 -25.37 7.43 -12.49
C GLU A 12 -24.17 8.15 -13.11
N PRO A 13 -24.34 8.79 -14.27
CA PRO A 13 -23.33 9.60 -14.89
C PRO A 13 -22.97 10.82 -14.04
N ILE A 14 -21.67 11.00 -13.76
CA ILE A 14 -21.15 12.15 -13.02
C ILE A 14 -19.90 12.71 -13.68
N CYS A 15 -19.63 14.01 -13.45
CA CYS A 15 -18.34 14.62 -13.69
C CYS A 15 -17.72 15.09 -12.37
N VAL A 16 -16.45 14.77 -12.19
CA VAL A 16 -15.65 15.20 -11.04
C VAL A 16 -14.61 16.21 -11.50
N THR A 17 -14.67 17.41 -10.94
CA THR A 17 -13.69 18.47 -11.17
C THR A 17 -12.64 18.45 -10.09
N VAL A 18 -11.39 18.35 -10.48
CA VAL A 18 -10.23 18.40 -9.57
C VAL A 18 -9.48 19.71 -9.75
N ALA A 19 -9.26 20.42 -8.65
CA ALA A 19 -8.46 21.63 -8.56
C ALA A 19 -7.28 21.40 -7.60
N GLY A 20 -6.06 21.42 -8.14
CA GLY A 20 -4.87 21.01 -7.39
C GLY A 20 -4.99 19.56 -6.95
N GLU A 21 -4.89 19.31 -5.64
CA GLU A 21 -4.98 17.98 -5.04
C GLU A 21 -6.37 17.66 -4.43
N ARG A 22 -7.39 18.47 -4.75
CA ARG A 22 -8.72 18.34 -4.14
C ARG A 22 -9.81 18.18 -5.18
N ILE A 23 -10.82 17.40 -4.84
CA ILE A 23 -12.08 17.38 -5.56
C ILE A 23 -12.78 18.70 -5.25
N ALA A 24 -12.92 19.56 -6.27
CA ALA A 24 -13.58 20.85 -6.14
C ALA A 24 -15.09 20.73 -6.33
N ARG A 25 -15.53 19.81 -7.21
CA ARG A 25 -16.95 19.65 -7.55
C ARG A 25 -17.25 18.24 -8.04
N VAL A 26 -18.43 17.75 -7.70
CA VAL A 26 -19.05 16.55 -8.26
C VAL A 26 -20.44 16.95 -8.71
N GLU A 27 -20.79 16.70 -9.96
CA GLU A 27 -22.07 17.09 -10.52
C GLU A 27 -22.62 16.01 -11.45
N PRO A 28 -23.94 15.92 -11.63
CA PRO A 28 -24.53 15.05 -12.63
C PRO A 28 -23.98 15.35 -14.02
N ALA A 29 -23.80 14.33 -14.82
CA ALA A 29 -23.41 14.44 -16.21
C ALA A 29 -24.52 13.96 -17.14
N TRP A 30 -24.57 14.56 -18.32
CA TRP A 30 -25.59 14.25 -19.35
C TRP A 30 -24.84 13.78 -20.61
N PRO A 31 -24.55 12.46 -20.72
CA PRO A 31 -23.81 11.93 -21.85
C PRO A 31 -24.66 12.00 -23.14
N GLU A 32 -24.01 12.37 -24.26
CA GLU A 32 -24.63 12.31 -25.59
C GLU A 32 -24.75 10.87 -26.14
N ARG A 33 -24.04 9.91 -25.52
CA ARG A 33 -24.02 8.48 -25.85
C ARG A 33 -24.43 7.65 -24.64
N ASP A 34 -24.64 6.35 -24.84
CA ASP A 34 -24.99 5.44 -23.76
C ASP A 34 -23.96 5.51 -22.63
N ALA A 35 -24.40 5.93 -21.47
CA ALA A 35 -23.59 6.02 -20.26
C ALA A 35 -23.05 4.64 -19.80
N ALA A 36 -23.64 3.55 -20.27
CA ALA A 36 -23.17 2.19 -19.93
C ALA A 36 -21.72 1.92 -20.37
N GLU A 37 -21.23 2.61 -21.39
CA GLU A 37 -19.87 2.50 -21.88
C GLU A 37 -18.85 3.36 -21.11
N TRP A 38 -19.32 4.25 -20.24
CA TRP A 38 -18.44 5.12 -19.48
C TRP A 38 -17.68 4.36 -18.39
N PRO A 39 -16.42 4.72 -18.12
CA PRO A 39 -15.65 4.13 -17.04
C PRO A 39 -16.30 4.42 -15.68
N TRP A 40 -16.01 3.56 -14.70
CA TRP A 40 -16.43 3.78 -13.34
C TRP A 40 -15.57 4.84 -12.66
N ILE A 41 -16.20 5.71 -11.89
CA ILE A 41 -15.53 6.63 -10.97
C ILE A 41 -15.79 6.13 -9.56
N ALA A 42 -14.71 5.81 -8.85
CA ALA A 42 -14.72 5.35 -7.47
C ALA A 42 -13.58 6.01 -6.69
N PRO A 43 -13.65 6.05 -5.35
CA PRO A 43 -12.46 6.30 -4.54
C PRO A 43 -11.36 5.30 -4.87
N GLY A 44 -10.11 5.73 -4.78
CA GLY A 44 -8.99 4.82 -4.95
C GLY A 44 -9.03 3.68 -3.93
N LEU A 45 -8.65 2.48 -4.37
CA LEU A 45 -8.63 1.29 -3.53
C LEU A 45 -7.53 1.39 -2.47
N PHE A 46 -7.76 0.79 -1.31
CA PHE A 46 -6.80 0.65 -0.24
C PHE A 46 -6.47 -0.83 -0.04
N ASP A 47 -5.22 -1.20 -0.33
CA ASP A 47 -4.71 -2.56 -0.10
C ASP A 47 -4.04 -2.64 1.27
N LEU A 48 -4.65 -3.40 2.18
CA LEU A 48 -4.17 -3.55 3.56
C LEU A 48 -2.97 -4.49 3.69
N GLN A 49 -2.71 -5.33 2.70
CA GLN A 49 -1.68 -6.36 2.78
C GLN A 49 -1.11 -6.70 1.40
N ILE A 50 0.07 -6.15 1.11
CA ILE A 50 0.82 -6.47 -0.10
C ILE A 50 2.23 -6.93 0.26
N ASN A 51 2.60 -8.15 -0.15
CA ASN A 51 3.91 -8.74 0.16
C ASN A 51 5.00 -8.33 -0.84
N GLY A 52 4.61 -7.78 -1.98
CA GLY A 52 5.48 -7.37 -3.08
C GLY A 52 4.78 -7.52 -4.43
N HIS A 53 5.51 -7.33 -5.53
CA HIS A 53 4.97 -7.43 -6.89
C HIS A 53 6.06 -7.82 -7.89
N LYS A 54 5.72 -8.70 -8.87
CA LYS A 54 6.61 -9.11 -9.97
C LYS A 54 8.02 -9.52 -9.53
N GLY A 55 8.11 -10.32 -8.47
CA GLY A 55 9.38 -10.86 -7.97
C GLY A 55 10.12 -9.94 -6.99
N VAL A 56 9.62 -8.74 -6.73
CA VAL A 56 10.13 -7.89 -5.64
C VAL A 56 9.36 -8.21 -4.37
N TRP A 57 10.07 -8.55 -3.29
CA TRP A 57 9.50 -8.86 -1.98
C TRP A 57 9.95 -7.83 -0.95
N PHE A 58 9.05 -7.35 -0.12
CA PHE A 58 9.40 -6.36 0.91
C PHE A 58 10.27 -6.92 2.04
N CYS A 59 10.35 -8.25 2.19
CA CYS A 59 11.25 -8.93 3.13
C CYS A 59 12.58 -9.37 2.49
N ASP A 60 12.89 -8.96 1.27
CA ASP A 60 14.18 -9.23 0.67
C ASP A 60 15.27 -8.40 1.39
N PRO A 61 16.33 -9.03 1.94
CA PRO A 61 17.41 -8.29 2.63
C PRO A 61 18.19 -7.35 1.70
N THR A 62 18.04 -7.51 0.38
CA THR A 62 18.67 -6.65 -0.65
C THR A 62 17.71 -5.63 -1.24
N LEU A 63 16.50 -5.49 -0.67
CA LEU A 63 15.47 -4.56 -1.14
C LEU A 63 16.00 -3.12 -1.15
N THR A 64 15.79 -2.44 -2.28
CA THR A 64 16.18 -1.04 -2.47
C THR A 64 14.95 -0.13 -2.49
N ALA A 65 15.13 1.15 -2.15
CA ALA A 65 14.08 2.16 -2.25
C ALA A 65 13.49 2.26 -3.67
N GLN A 66 14.35 2.14 -4.71
CA GLN A 66 13.89 2.16 -6.10
C GLN A 66 12.98 0.99 -6.45
N GLN A 67 13.27 -0.21 -5.94
CA GLN A 67 12.38 -1.37 -6.12
C GLN A 67 11.05 -1.17 -5.41
N VAL A 68 11.05 -0.58 -4.21
CA VAL A 68 9.80 -0.19 -3.51
C VAL A 68 8.99 0.76 -4.37
N LEU A 69 9.59 1.86 -4.87
CA LEU A 69 8.89 2.81 -5.75
C LEU A 69 8.28 2.13 -6.98
N THR A 70 9.03 1.23 -7.62
CA THR A 70 8.53 0.46 -8.79
C THR A 70 7.30 -0.38 -8.43
N VAL A 71 7.31 -1.04 -7.25
CA VAL A 71 6.16 -1.81 -6.78
C VAL A 71 4.96 -0.89 -6.52
N LEU A 72 5.16 0.23 -5.82
CA LEU A 72 4.10 1.18 -5.51
C LEU A 72 3.48 1.74 -6.79
N GLU A 73 4.30 2.19 -7.74
CA GLU A 73 3.83 2.76 -9.01
C GLU A 73 3.00 1.77 -9.82
N ALA A 74 3.40 0.49 -9.85
CA ALA A 74 2.67 -0.55 -10.57
C ALA A 74 1.24 -0.75 -10.06
N HIS A 75 0.96 -0.40 -8.81
CA HIS A 75 -0.36 -0.57 -8.19
C HIS A 75 -1.38 0.49 -8.61
N PHE A 76 -0.93 1.65 -9.11
CA PHE A 76 -1.84 2.64 -9.70
C PHE A 76 -2.63 2.09 -10.89
N ALA A 77 -2.02 1.19 -11.69
CA ALA A 77 -2.70 0.55 -12.82
C ALA A 77 -3.91 -0.32 -12.40
N PHE A 78 -3.97 -0.71 -11.13
CA PHE A 78 -5.08 -1.48 -10.55
C PHE A 78 -6.05 -0.60 -9.73
N GLY A 79 -5.89 0.73 -9.79
CA GLY A 79 -6.72 1.66 -9.03
C GLY A 79 -6.38 1.71 -7.53
N ILE A 80 -5.29 1.10 -7.08
CA ILE A 80 -4.82 1.15 -5.70
C ILE A 80 -4.08 2.47 -5.50
N THR A 81 -4.60 3.32 -4.62
CA THR A 81 -4.03 4.63 -4.31
C THR A 81 -3.41 4.71 -2.93
N ARG A 82 -3.72 3.74 -2.07
CA ARG A 82 -3.11 3.57 -0.75
C ARG A 82 -2.87 2.09 -0.49
N LEU A 83 -1.77 1.78 0.21
CA LEU A 83 -1.46 0.41 0.58
C LEU A 83 -0.58 0.32 1.83
N CYS A 84 -0.54 -0.89 2.40
CA CYS A 84 0.37 -1.25 3.47
C CYS A 84 1.37 -2.29 2.96
N PRO A 85 2.64 -1.90 2.67
CA PRO A 85 3.69 -2.88 2.43
C PRO A 85 3.77 -3.86 3.59
N THR A 86 3.78 -5.16 3.28
CA THR A 86 3.69 -6.22 4.29
C THR A 86 5.04 -6.91 4.43
N LEU A 87 5.55 -6.89 5.65
CA LEU A 87 6.72 -7.64 6.05
C LEU A 87 6.25 -8.94 6.73
N ILE A 88 6.42 -10.06 6.04
CA ILE A 88 6.10 -11.39 6.57
C ILE A 88 7.18 -11.87 7.53
N THR A 89 6.95 -13.02 8.18
CA THR A 89 7.91 -13.63 9.08
C THR A 89 9.28 -13.85 8.41
N ALA A 90 10.28 -13.15 8.88
CA ALA A 90 11.64 -13.19 8.37
C ALA A 90 12.64 -12.94 9.52
N SER A 91 13.95 -12.96 9.23
CA SER A 91 14.97 -12.58 10.21
C SER A 91 14.82 -11.10 10.60
N PHE A 92 15.23 -10.75 11.81
CA PHE A 92 15.15 -9.36 12.28
C PHE A 92 15.92 -8.40 11.37
N ALA A 93 17.05 -8.84 10.84
CA ALA A 93 17.85 -8.07 9.88
C ALA A 93 17.08 -7.80 8.57
N ALA A 94 16.39 -8.81 8.02
CA ALA A 94 15.58 -8.65 6.81
C ALA A 94 14.37 -7.71 7.05
N LEU A 95 13.70 -7.83 8.20
CA LEU A 95 12.62 -6.92 8.56
C LEU A 95 13.11 -5.48 8.69
N ALA A 96 14.25 -5.26 9.34
CA ALA A 96 14.88 -3.94 9.48
C ALA A 96 15.29 -3.35 8.12
N ALA A 97 15.87 -4.17 7.24
CA ALA A 97 16.21 -3.74 5.88
C ALA A 97 14.97 -3.35 5.07
N GLY A 98 13.90 -4.14 5.12
CA GLY A 98 12.62 -3.83 4.47
C GLY A 98 12.02 -2.51 4.95
N VAL A 99 11.94 -2.30 6.28
CA VAL A 99 11.48 -1.03 6.86
C VAL A 99 12.33 0.14 6.39
N ALA A 100 13.66 0.00 6.37
CA ALA A 100 14.57 1.05 5.96
C ALA A 100 14.38 1.41 4.47
N ALA A 101 14.23 0.42 3.59
CA ALA A 101 14.01 0.64 2.16
C ALA A 101 12.65 1.33 1.89
N ILE A 102 11.59 0.91 2.58
CA ILE A 102 10.26 1.52 2.48
C ILE A 102 10.31 2.98 2.95
N ARG A 103 10.93 3.24 4.10
CA ARG A 103 11.10 4.60 4.62
C ARG A 103 11.86 5.48 3.63
N GLN A 104 12.99 5.01 3.10
CA GLN A 104 13.79 5.74 2.12
C GLN A 104 13.01 6.04 0.83
N ALA A 105 12.16 5.12 0.37
CA ALA A 105 11.27 5.34 -0.76
C ALA A 105 10.28 6.49 -0.48
N CYS A 106 9.63 6.49 0.68
CA CYS A 106 8.71 7.56 1.10
C CYS A 106 9.42 8.91 1.23
N GLU A 107 10.62 8.95 1.82
CA GLU A 107 11.42 10.17 1.96
C GLU A 107 11.87 10.73 0.59
N SER A 108 12.10 9.87 -0.39
CA SER A 108 12.57 10.27 -1.72
C SER A 108 11.46 10.74 -2.68
N ALA A 109 10.20 10.35 -2.43
CA ALA A 109 9.09 10.61 -3.33
C ALA A 109 7.79 10.96 -2.57
N PRO A 110 7.33 12.23 -2.59
CA PRO A 110 6.14 12.66 -1.85
C PRO A 110 4.85 11.90 -2.18
N TRP A 111 4.73 11.38 -3.41
CA TRP A 111 3.59 10.56 -3.80
C TRP A 111 3.62 9.18 -3.13
N ALA A 112 4.81 8.60 -2.95
CA ALA A 112 4.97 7.32 -2.26
C ALA A 112 4.63 7.46 -0.76
N ASP A 113 5.04 8.55 -0.12
CA ASP A 113 4.67 8.86 1.27
C ASP A 113 3.15 8.97 1.45
N LYS A 114 2.45 9.59 0.49
CA LYS A 114 0.98 9.66 0.49
C LYS A 114 0.32 8.29 0.25
N MET A 115 0.94 7.43 -0.55
CA MET A 115 0.42 6.11 -0.90
C MET A 115 0.60 5.09 0.22
N VAL A 116 1.75 5.09 0.91
CA VAL A 116 2.05 4.17 2.02
C VAL A 116 1.32 4.62 3.27
N ALA A 117 0.26 3.89 3.64
CA ALA A 117 -0.54 4.21 4.83
C ALA A 117 0.13 3.78 6.14
N GLY A 118 1.05 2.85 6.06
CA GLY A 118 1.79 2.25 7.17
C GLY A 118 2.43 0.95 6.71
N ILE A 119 3.14 0.28 7.60
CA ILE A 119 3.73 -1.03 7.35
C ILE A 119 2.93 -2.10 8.09
N HIS A 120 2.51 -3.13 7.38
CA HIS A 120 1.89 -4.31 7.97
C HIS A 120 2.96 -5.32 8.35
N LEU A 121 2.97 -5.78 9.60
CA LEU A 121 3.83 -6.85 10.08
C LEU A 121 3.01 -8.13 10.25
N GLU A 122 3.30 -9.14 9.43
CA GLU A 122 2.71 -10.48 9.54
C GLU A 122 3.70 -11.43 10.23
N GLY A 123 3.44 -11.74 11.48
CA GLY A 123 4.38 -12.48 12.34
C GLY A 123 5.22 -11.52 13.19
N PRO A 124 6.36 -11.96 13.75
CA PRO A 124 7.05 -13.24 13.62
C PRO A 124 6.53 -14.38 14.53
N HIS A 125 5.50 -14.15 15.34
CA HIS A 125 5.02 -15.11 16.32
C HIS A 125 3.94 -16.01 15.71
N LEU A 126 4.35 -17.18 15.20
CA LEU A 126 3.44 -18.19 14.67
C LEU A 126 3.11 -19.25 15.73
N ALA A 127 1.85 -19.69 15.81
CA ALA A 127 1.45 -20.74 16.71
C ALA A 127 2.08 -22.09 16.30
N ARG A 128 2.72 -22.79 17.24
CA ARG A 128 3.43 -24.06 17.00
C ARG A 128 2.54 -25.23 16.51
N ARG A 129 1.22 -25.08 16.52
CA ARG A 129 0.27 -26.18 16.22
C ARG A 129 0.02 -26.46 14.74
N ARG A 130 0.58 -25.69 13.81
CA ARG A 130 0.59 -26.02 12.38
C ARG A 130 2.02 -25.93 11.88
N PRO A 131 2.57 -26.94 11.19
CA PRO A 131 3.82 -26.77 10.48
C PRO A 131 3.58 -25.64 9.44
N ALA A 132 4.23 -24.50 9.65
CA ALA A 132 4.23 -23.44 8.65
C ALA A 132 4.90 -24.01 7.40
N ARG A 133 4.12 -24.25 6.36
CA ARG A 133 4.61 -24.89 5.12
C ARG A 133 5.61 -24.03 4.35
N SER A 134 5.91 -22.81 4.81
CA SER A 134 6.73 -21.84 4.08
C SER A 134 7.75 -21.04 4.90
N THR A 135 7.86 -21.28 6.23
CA THR A 135 8.77 -20.47 7.05
C THR A 135 9.92 -21.34 7.58
N PRO A 136 11.19 -21.00 7.33
CA PRO A 136 12.33 -21.71 7.92
C PRO A 136 12.28 -21.67 9.46
N ALA A 137 12.64 -22.78 10.12
CA ALA A 137 12.60 -22.91 11.58
C ALA A 137 13.46 -21.86 12.32
N GLU A 138 14.46 -21.31 11.64
CA GLU A 138 15.37 -20.28 12.14
C GLU A 138 14.74 -18.87 12.23
N SER A 139 13.58 -18.67 11.62
CA SER A 139 12.88 -17.37 11.61
C SER A 139 12.00 -17.15 12.84
N ASN A 140 11.86 -18.13 13.71
CA ASN A 140 11.01 -18.06 14.90
C ASN A 140 11.85 -17.68 16.13
N PRO A 141 11.87 -16.41 16.56
CA PRO A 141 12.62 -16.02 17.74
C PRO A 141 12.03 -16.69 19.00
N PRO A 142 12.83 -16.99 20.02
CA PRO A 142 12.33 -17.44 21.30
C PRO A 142 11.37 -16.39 21.89
N ARG A 143 10.30 -16.85 22.55
CA ARG A 143 9.23 -16.02 23.14
C ARG A 143 9.74 -15.06 24.25
N ARG A 144 10.62 -14.15 23.98
CA ARG A 144 10.86 -12.97 24.81
C ARG A 144 10.21 -11.78 24.13
N LEU A 145 9.12 -11.32 24.72
CA LEU A 145 8.52 -10.03 24.44
C LEU A 145 9.48 -8.93 24.94
N GLU A 146 10.54 -8.65 24.22
CA GLU A 146 11.18 -7.36 24.36
C GLU A 146 10.27 -6.37 23.66
N ARG A 147 9.68 -5.48 24.42
CA ARG A 147 8.87 -4.38 23.91
C ARG A 147 9.71 -3.60 22.91
N ILE A 148 9.30 -3.59 21.65
CA ILE A 148 9.77 -2.57 20.71
C ILE A 148 9.21 -1.25 21.24
N GLN A 149 10.03 -0.50 21.94
CA GLN A 149 9.69 0.89 22.29
C GLN A 149 9.78 1.70 20.99
N PRO A 150 8.70 2.34 20.55
CA PRO A 150 8.80 3.30 19.45
C PRO A 150 9.76 4.42 19.87
N PRO A 151 10.55 4.97 18.94
CA PRO A 151 11.37 6.13 19.22
C PRO A 151 10.46 7.26 19.71
N ALA A 152 10.91 7.95 20.77
CA ALA A 152 10.20 9.10 21.31
C ALA A 152 9.94 10.10 20.18
N ARG A 153 8.66 10.41 19.93
CA ARG A 153 8.31 11.51 19.03
C ARG A 153 8.58 12.79 19.82
N ASP A 154 9.63 13.49 19.43
CA ASP A 154 9.75 14.91 19.78
C ASP A 154 8.60 15.66 19.08
N LEU A 155 7.56 15.93 19.87
CA LEU A 155 6.50 16.86 19.49
C LEU A 155 7.07 18.27 19.72
N ARG A 156 7.50 18.92 18.66
CA ARG A 156 7.60 20.38 18.56
C ARG A 156 6.80 20.86 17.37
#